data_e06d8da22064120cec708a2b6e7a0407
#
_entry.id   e06d8da22064120cec708a2b6e7a0407
#
_cell.length_a   1.000
_cell.length_b   1.000
_cell.length_c   1.000
_cell.angle_alpha   90.00
_cell.angle_beta   90.00
_cell.angle_gamma   90.00
#
_symmetry.space_group_name_H-M   'P 1'
#
loop_
_entity.id
_entity.type
_entity.pdbx_description
1 polymer ?
#
loop_
_entity_poly.entity_id
_entity_poly.type
_entity_poly.pdbx_seq_one_letter_code
_entity_poly.pdbx_strand_id
1 'polypeptide(L)'
;MIEEMPHAEVPLKVLVVDDQADSADAVAFMLSLMGHDVHTAYGPREAIELFREVQPSVVFMDISMPELSGLEAAARIRSLPEGTSTTIIALTGLGHEQDRRRSREASIDHHLVKPASPAVLHRLLSGIHP
;
A
#
# COMPACT_ATOMS: atom_id res chain seq x y z
N MET A 1 -2.06 21.51 10.84
CA MET A 1 -3.44 21.86 10.52
C MET A 1 -3.87 21.12 9.28
N ILE A 2 -5.15 20.82 9.19
CA ILE A 2 -5.69 20.04 8.08
C ILE A 2 -5.47 20.71 6.72
N GLU A 3 -5.54 22.01 6.68
CA GLU A 3 -5.32 22.77 5.44
C GLU A 3 -3.90 22.66 4.90
N GLU A 4 -2.96 22.19 5.72
CA GLU A 4 -1.59 21.95 5.27
C GLU A 4 -1.39 20.55 4.74
N MET A 5 -2.39 19.69 4.89
CA MET A 5 -2.34 18.33 4.35
C MET A 5 -2.36 18.39 2.83
N PRO A 6 -1.41 17.72 2.15
CA PRO A 6 -1.44 17.68 0.68
C PRO A 6 -2.76 17.09 0.20
N HIS A 7 -3.21 17.57 -0.94
CA HIS A 7 -4.45 17.06 -1.53
C HIS A 7 -4.19 16.53 -2.94
N ALA A 8 -4.76 15.37 -3.23
CA ALA A 8 -4.58 14.73 -4.52
C ALA A 8 -5.26 15.53 -5.64
N GLU A 9 -4.54 15.75 -6.73
CA GLU A 9 -5.12 16.35 -7.93
C GLU A 9 -6.04 15.34 -8.62
N VAL A 10 -5.64 14.06 -8.59
CA VAL A 10 -6.41 12.97 -9.18
C VAL A 10 -6.65 11.92 -8.09
N PRO A 11 -7.90 11.71 -7.65
CA PRO A 11 -8.20 10.67 -6.68
C PRO A 11 -7.87 9.27 -7.23
N LEU A 12 -7.27 8.45 -6.38
CA LEU A 12 -6.92 7.08 -6.72
C LEU A 12 -7.70 6.11 -5.85
N LYS A 13 -7.91 4.90 -6.35
CA LYS A 13 -8.39 3.80 -5.51
C LYS A 13 -7.17 3.17 -4.85
N VAL A 14 -7.16 3.12 -3.53
CA VAL A 14 -6.03 2.67 -2.74
C VAL A 14 -6.45 1.54 -1.83
N LEU A 15 -5.63 0.50 -1.76
CA LEU A 15 -5.79 -0.58 -0.80
C LEU A 15 -4.64 -0.52 0.20
N VAL A 16 -4.95 -0.49 1.49
CA VAL A 16 -3.96 -0.50 2.57
C VAL A 16 -4.06 -1.84 3.30
N VAL A 17 -2.95 -2.56 3.38
CA VAL A 17 -2.90 -3.89 3.99
C VAL A 17 -1.91 -3.89 5.15
N ASP A 18 -2.39 -4.16 6.35
CA ASP A 18 -1.57 -4.23 7.56
C ASP A 18 -2.36 -5.02 8.61
N ASP A 19 -1.73 -6.02 9.22
CA ASP A 19 -2.40 -6.83 10.24
C ASP A 19 -2.60 -6.08 11.56
N GLN A 20 -1.91 -4.97 11.75
CA GLN A 20 -2.14 -4.07 12.87
C GLN A 20 -3.18 -3.03 12.45
N ALA A 21 -4.40 -3.20 12.96
CA ALA A 21 -5.52 -2.35 12.54
C ALA A 21 -5.24 -0.86 12.74
N ASP A 22 -4.63 -0.48 13.87
CA ASP A 22 -4.33 0.92 14.15
C ASP A 22 -3.38 1.51 13.10
N SER A 23 -2.40 0.74 12.66
CA SER A 23 -1.45 1.17 11.63
C SER A 23 -2.14 1.32 10.27
N ALA A 24 -2.94 0.33 9.89
CA ALA A 24 -3.69 0.38 8.64
C ALA A 24 -4.65 1.58 8.62
N ASP A 25 -5.38 1.75 9.71
CA ASP A 25 -6.39 2.81 9.81
C ASP A 25 -5.75 4.20 9.79
N ALA A 26 -4.57 4.35 10.39
CA ALA A 26 -3.87 5.63 10.38
C ALA A 26 -3.45 6.03 8.97
N VAL A 27 -2.88 5.11 8.21
CA VAL A 27 -2.50 5.37 6.82
C VAL A 27 -3.74 5.65 5.98
N ALA A 28 -4.77 4.83 6.15
CA ALA A 28 -6.02 5.00 5.40
C ALA A 28 -6.66 6.35 5.68
N PHE A 29 -6.64 6.79 6.94
CA PHE A 29 -7.19 8.08 7.32
C PHE A 29 -6.46 9.23 6.62
N MET A 30 -5.12 9.20 6.63
CA MET A 30 -4.33 10.22 5.96
C MET A 30 -4.65 10.27 4.46
N LEU A 31 -4.70 9.10 3.82
CA LEU A 31 -4.99 9.02 2.39
C LEU A 31 -6.40 9.50 2.06
N SER A 32 -7.36 9.20 2.94
CA SER A 32 -8.74 9.67 2.77
C SER A 32 -8.82 11.19 2.88
N LEU A 33 -8.09 11.78 3.81
CA LEU A 33 -8.03 13.24 3.95
C LEU A 33 -7.43 13.90 2.71
N MET A 34 -6.54 13.21 2.03
CA MET A 34 -5.93 13.70 0.79
C MET A 34 -6.87 13.56 -0.43
N GLY A 35 -8.01 12.93 -0.26
CA GLY A 35 -9.00 12.83 -1.32
C GLY A 35 -9.05 11.50 -2.06
N HIS A 36 -8.30 10.49 -1.61
CA HIS A 36 -8.30 9.18 -2.26
C HIS A 36 -9.46 8.30 -1.77
N ASP A 37 -9.85 7.33 -2.59
CA ASP A 37 -10.82 6.30 -2.24
C ASP A 37 -10.06 5.12 -1.64
N VAL A 38 -10.12 4.94 -0.32
CA VAL A 38 -9.26 4.03 0.41
C VAL A 38 -10.05 2.86 1.00
N HIS A 39 -9.50 1.68 0.81
CA HIS A 39 -10.02 0.44 1.37
C HIS A 39 -8.91 -0.19 2.21
N THR A 40 -9.29 -0.88 3.29
CA THR A 40 -8.32 -1.51 4.18
C THR A 40 -8.55 -3.02 4.26
N ALA A 41 -7.46 -3.76 4.35
CA ALA A 41 -7.47 -5.18 4.64
C ALA A 41 -6.51 -5.42 5.79
N TYR A 42 -6.89 -6.30 6.71
CA TYR A 42 -6.12 -6.55 7.92
C TYR A 42 -5.37 -7.88 7.88
N GLY A 43 -5.29 -8.48 6.71
CA GLY A 43 -4.55 -9.71 6.52
C GLY A 43 -4.32 -9.98 5.04
N PRO A 44 -3.37 -10.89 4.73
CA PRO A 44 -3.00 -11.12 3.34
C PRO A 44 -4.09 -11.76 2.49
N ARG A 45 -4.89 -12.65 3.06
CA ARG A 45 -5.98 -13.29 2.30
C ARG A 45 -7.09 -12.30 1.97
N GLU A 46 -7.48 -11.51 2.97
CA GLU A 46 -8.46 -10.44 2.77
C GLU A 46 -7.96 -9.45 1.73
N ALA A 47 -6.66 -9.17 1.72
CA ALA A 47 -6.06 -8.26 0.75
C ALA A 47 -6.24 -8.76 -0.67
N ILE A 48 -6.02 -10.05 -0.90
CA ILE A 48 -6.15 -10.63 -2.24
C ILE A 48 -7.61 -10.58 -2.70
N GLU A 49 -8.54 -10.93 -1.81
CA GLU A 49 -9.96 -10.88 -2.13
C GLU A 49 -10.41 -9.45 -2.43
N LEU A 50 -10.01 -8.51 -1.58
CA LEU A 50 -10.40 -7.12 -1.73
C LEU A 50 -9.75 -6.49 -2.96
N PHE A 51 -8.54 -6.91 -3.29
CA PHE A 51 -7.87 -6.46 -4.51
C PHE A 51 -8.70 -6.77 -5.75
N ARG A 52 -9.26 -7.98 -5.80
CA ARG A 52 -10.08 -8.39 -6.94
C ARG A 52 -11.36 -7.58 -7.04
N GLU A 53 -11.97 -7.26 -5.90
CA GLU A 53 -13.21 -6.49 -5.88
C GLU A 53 -12.98 -5.03 -6.24
N VAL A 54 -11.97 -4.41 -5.64
CA VAL A 54 -11.73 -2.98 -5.75
C VAL A 54 -10.93 -2.61 -6.99
N GLN A 55 -10.00 -3.47 -7.39
CA GLN A 55 -9.05 -3.20 -8.48
C GLN A 55 -8.34 -1.86 -8.27
N PRO A 56 -7.60 -1.72 -7.16
CA PRO A 56 -6.95 -0.45 -6.83
C PRO A 56 -5.80 -0.14 -7.77
N SER A 57 -5.52 1.15 -7.94
CA SER A 57 -4.34 1.61 -8.68
C SER A 57 -3.06 1.44 -7.87
N VAL A 58 -3.17 1.45 -6.55
CA VAL A 58 -2.03 1.34 -5.66
C VAL A 58 -2.37 0.52 -4.43
N VAL A 59 -1.43 -0.31 -3.99
CA VAL A 59 -1.54 -1.13 -2.79
C VAL A 59 -0.39 -0.79 -1.86
N PHE A 60 -0.70 -0.40 -0.62
CA PHE A 60 0.28 -0.30 0.44
C PHE A 60 0.25 -1.61 1.21
N MET A 61 1.35 -2.34 1.20
CA MET A 61 1.43 -3.68 1.74
C MET A 61 2.47 -3.78 2.85
N ASP A 62 2.02 -4.05 4.07
CA ASP A 62 2.93 -4.35 5.17
C ASP A 62 3.59 -5.69 4.88
N ILE A 63 4.92 -5.73 4.81
CA ILE A 63 5.66 -6.94 4.46
C ILE A 63 6.07 -7.75 5.69
N SER A 64 5.75 -7.28 6.89
CA SER A 64 6.13 -7.96 8.14
C SER A 64 4.97 -8.71 8.80
N MET A 65 3.90 -9.01 8.05
CA MET A 65 2.75 -9.74 8.57
C MET A 65 3.10 -11.21 8.85
N PRO A 66 2.51 -11.81 9.90
CA PRO A 66 2.71 -13.23 10.19
C PRO A 66 1.99 -14.13 9.18
N GLU A 67 2.27 -15.42 9.24
CA GLU A 67 1.72 -16.47 8.37
C GLU A 67 2.09 -16.26 6.91
N LEU A 68 1.10 -15.89 6.08
CA LEU A 68 1.37 -15.51 4.69
C LEU A 68 1.91 -14.09 4.70
N SER A 69 3.18 -13.91 4.36
CA SER A 69 3.83 -12.62 4.44
C SER A 69 3.26 -11.65 3.40
N GLY A 70 3.46 -10.35 3.66
CA GLY A 70 3.09 -9.33 2.69
C GLY A 70 3.79 -9.50 1.35
N LEU A 71 5.01 -10.03 1.36
CA LEU A 71 5.73 -10.32 0.13
C LEU A 71 5.04 -11.39 -0.70
N GLU A 72 4.55 -12.44 -0.04
CA GLU A 72 3.80 -13.50 -0.73
C GLU A 72 2.47 -12.98 -1.25
N ALA A 73 1.79 -12.15 -0.47
CA ALA A 73 0.54 -11.52 -0.90
C ALA A 73 0.77 -10.63 -2.12
N ALA A 74 1.85 -9.84 -2.10
CA ALA A 74 2.22 -9.00 -3.23
C ALA A 74 2.49 -9.83 -4.48
N ALA A 75 3.22 -10.93 -4.33
CA ALA A 75 3.50 -11.82 -5.45
C ALA A 75 2.23 -12.43 -6.03
N ARG A 76 1.29 -12.81 -5.17
CA ARG A 76 0.00 -13.34 -5.63
C ARG A 76 -0.83 -12.30 -6.36
N ILE A 77 -0.86 -11.08 -5.84
CA ILE A 77 -1.55 -9.98 -6.51
C ILE A 77 -0.92 -9.73 -7.87
N ARG A 78 0.41 -9.74 -7.94
CA ARG A 78 1.13 -9.49 -9.20
C ARG A 78 0.85 -10.57 -10.24
N SER A 79 0.53 -11.78 -9.82
CA SER A 79 0.22 -12.88 -10.73
C SER A 79 -1.21 -12.82 -11.27
N LEU A 80 -2.08 -12.01 -10.67
CA LEU A 80 -3.43 -11.81 -11.19
C LEU A 80 -3.39 -10.91 -12.44
N PRO A 81 -4.30 -11.11 -13.39
CA PRO A 81 -4.33 -10.25 -14.58
C PRO A 81 -4.43 -8.77 -14.24
N GLU A 82 -5.24 -8.43 -13.24
CA GLU A 82 -5.45 -7.05 -12.79
C GLU A 82 -4.24 -6.52 -12.02
N GLY A 83 -3.37 -7.40 -11.53
CA GLY A 83 -2.23 -7.05 -10.70
C GLY A 83 -0.98 -6.64 -11.44
N THR A 84 -0.98 -6.75 -12.78
CA THR A 84 0.23 -6.44 -13.54
C THR A 84 0.52 -4.96 -13.63
N SER A 85 -0.50 -4.12 -13.57
CA SER A 85 -0.37 -2.67 -13.69
C SER A 85 -0.55 -1.91 -12.40
N THR A 86 -0.93 -2.57 -11.31
CA THR A 86 -1.07 -1.89 -10.03
C THR A 86 0.31 -1.55 -9.45
N THR A 87 0.40 -0.44 -8.73
CA THR A 87 1.64 -0.06 -8.04
C THR A 87 1.59 -0.63 -6.64
N ILE A 88 2.62 -1.39 -6.26
CA ILE A 88 2.71 -1.97 -4.91
C ILE A 88 3.81 -1.26 -4.15
N ILE A 89 3.45 -0.70 -3.00
CA ILE A 89 4.37 0.01 -2.11
C ILE A 89 4.45 -0.78 -0.81
N ALA A 90 5.65 -1.26 -0.48
CA ALA A 90 5.86 -2.01 0.75
C ALA A 90 5.96 -1.06 1.93
N LEU A 91 5.27 -1.40 3.02
CA LEU A 91 5.43 -0.73 4.31
C LEU A 91 6.34 -1.59 5.16
N THR A 92 7.40 -1.01 5.71
CA THR A 92 8.36 -1.74 6.53
C THR A 92 8.59 -1.00 7.85
N GLY A 93 8.85 -1.75 8.91
CA GLY A 93 9.20 -1.15 10.19
C GLY A 93 10.63 -0.66 10.22
N LEU A 94 11.52 -1.36 9.53
CA LEU A 94 12.94 -1.01 9.44
C LEU A 94 13.40 -1.28 8.00
N GLY A 95 14.21 -0.40 7.46
CA GLY A 95 14.68 -0.53 6.08
C GLY A 95 15.87 -1.47 5.95
N HIS A 96 15.69 -2.74 6.22
CA HIS A 96 16.74 -3.74 6.07
C HIS A 96 16.98 -4.09 4.61
N GLU A 97 18.23 -4.27 4.23
CA GLU A 97 18.60 -4.62 2.87
C GLU A 97 18.00 -5.95 2.42
N GLN A 98 17.87 -6.90 3.34
CA GLN A 98 17.27 -8.19 3.04
C GLN A 98 15.82 -8.03 2.60
N ASP A 99 15.09 -7.15 3.27
CA ASP A 99 13.71 -6.88 2.94
C ASP A 99 13.60 -6.22 1.56
N ARG A 100 14.52 -5.33 1.22
CA ARG A 100 14.54 -4.69 -0.09
C ARG A 100 14.80 -5.69 -1.21
N ARG A 101 15.70 -6.65 -0.97
CA ARG A 101 15.98 -7.70 -1.95
C ARG A 101 14.74 -8.57 -2.18
N ARG A 102 14.10 -9.01 -1.10
CA ARG A 102 12.88 -9.80 -1.19
C ARG A 102 11.77 -9.02 -1.89
N SER A 103 11.68 -7.73 -1.63
CA SER A 103 10.69 -6.88 -2.24
C SER A 103 10.86 -6.81 -3.76
N ARG A 104 12.09 -6.71 -4.23
CA ARG A 104 12.34 -6.72 -5.67
C ARG A 104 11.92 -8.05 -6.29
N GLU A 105 12.19 -9.16 -5.59
CA GLU A 105 11.78 -10.49 -6.06
C GLU A 105 10.27 -10.62 -6.12
N ALA A 106 9.55 -9.94 -5.22
CA ALA A 106 8.08 -9.93 -5.21
C ALA A 106 7.48 -8.87 -6.15
N SER A 107 8.30 -8.18 -6.93
CA SER A 107 7.89 -7.14 -7.87
C SER A 107 7.20 -5.96 -7.19
N ILE A 108 7.77 -5.52 -6.08
CA ILE A 108 7.32 -4.34 -5.36
C ILE A 108 7.99 -3.10 -5.98
N ASP A 109 7.20 -2.06 -6.20
CA ASP A 109 7.65 -0.87 -6.91
C ASP A 109 8.39 0.11 -6.00
N HIS A 110 7.92 0.29 -4.77
CA HIS A 110 8.50 1.26 -3.83
C HIS A 110 8.49 0.72 -2.42
N HIS A 111 9.34 1.29 -1.56
CA HIS A 111 9.39 1.00 -0.14
C HIS A 111 9.13 2.26 0.66
N LEU A 112 8.41 2.11 1.76
CA LEU A 112 8.13 3.18 2.69
C LEU A 112 8.37 2.67 4.11
N VAL A 113 9.26 3.35 4.83
CA VAL A 113 9.54 2.99 6.23
C VAL A 113 8.53 3.68 7.12
N LYS A 114 7.91 2.92 8.02
CA LYS A 114 6.95 3.46 8.99
C LYS A 114 7.67 4.34 10.03
N PRO A 115 7.02 5.38 10.55
CA PRO A 115 5.67 5.84 10.21
C PRO A 115 5.65 6.64 8.90
N ALA A 116 4.57 6.48 8.14
CA ALA A 116 4.39 7.21 6.90
C ALA A 116 3.98 8.65 7.20
N SER A 117 4.60 9.61 6.49
CA SER A 117 4.18 11.00 6.59
C SER A 117 3.29 11.39 5.42
N PRO A 118 2.37 12.34 5.61
CA PRO A 118 1.52 12.78 4.50
C PRO A 118 2.32 13.28 3.30
N ALA A 119 3.43 13.99 3.52
CA ALA A 119 4.26 14.50 2.43
C ALA A 119 4.86 13.37 1.58
N VAL A 120 5.36 12.33 2.24
CA VAL A 120 5.94 11.19 1.53
C VAL A 120 4.87 10.41 0.78
N LEU A 121 3.71 10.18 1.42
CA LEU A 121 2.59 9.51 0.76
C LEU A 121 2.16 10.28 -0.49
N HIS A 122 2.01 11.59 -0.37
CA HIS A 122 1.61 12.42 -1.50
C HIS A 122 2.62 12.33 -2.64
N ARG A 123 3.90 12.40 -2.33
CA ARG A 123 4.96 12.32 -3.34
C ARG A 123 4.93 10.99 -4.08
N LEU A 124 4.78 9.89 -3.34
CA LEU A 124 4.72 8.56 -3.96
C LEU A 124 3.52 8.41 -4.88
N LEU A 125 2.38 8.97 -4.50
CA LEU A 125 1.15 8.83 -5.26
C LEU A 125 1.06 9.77 -6.45
N SER A 126 1.80 10.87 -6.45
CA SER A 126 1.71 11.90 -7.49
C SER A 126 2.04 11.39 -8.89
N GLY A 127 2.84 10.36 -9.01
CA GLY A 127 3.22 9.79 -10.30
C GLY A 127 2.36 8.61 -10.74
N ILE A 128 1.34 8.27 -9.98
CA ILE A 128 0.52 7.09 -10.26
C ILE A 128 -0.76 7.50 -10.98
N HIS A 129 -1.10 6.80 -12.05
CA HIS A 129 -2.32 7.04 -12.81
C HIS A 129 -3.44 6.12 -12.34
N PRO A 130 -4.68 6.58 -12.36
CA PRO A 130 -5.83 5.75 -11.99
C PRO A 130 -6.01 4.53 -12.88
#